data_7d67e201925845c7750a7c37dfb9830c
#
_entry.id   7d67e201925845c7750a7c37dfb9830c
#
_cell.length_a   1.000
_cell.length_b   1.000
_cell.length_c   1.000
_cell.angle_alpha   90.00
_cell.angle_beta   90.00
_cell.angle_gamma   90.00
#
_symmetry.space_group_name_H-M   'P 1'
#
loop_
_entity.id
_entity.type
_entity.pdbx_description
1 polymer ?
#
loop_
_entity_poly.entity_id
_entity_poly.type
_entity_poly.pdbx_seq_one_letter_code
_entity_poly.pdbx_strand_id
1 'polypeptide(L)'
;APGDYNITFEDQIGNSAAQKVLTLRSFTFDAQAAETDVDLLESDGSATVEVDVSSSEAARDVEVRLFDSSDDEIDNRTETLDGSGSGTFDFSVTEEDDYTIEVEDLNTGVTDTTNAISVGEVTGEASFTQSVYNDQRGDVIEFTVELANSDTATVSVGEDAGQSDIGYGADFVVDDSDDGDGQVTVQLNTRNPGTSPTAVSDDDDITDFN
;
A
#
# COMPACT_ATOMS: atom_id res chain seq x y z
N ALA A 1 -3.42 0.62 41.03
CA ALA A 1 -4.63 -0.04 40.54
C ALA A 1 -5.73 0.99 40.37
N PRO A 2 -6.60 0.89 39.35
CA PRO A 2 -7.80 1.72 39.23
C PRO A 2 -8.70 1.58 40.46
N GLY A 3 -9.39 2.65 40.82
CA GLY A 3 -10.31 2.65 41.96
C GLY A 3 -10.43 4.02 42.62
N ASP A 4 -11.28 4.07 43.64
CA ASP A 4 -11.50 5.29 44.42
C ASP A 4 -10.65 5.25 45.68
N TYR A 5 -9.89 6.30 45.88
CA TYR A 5 -8.97 6.50 47.00
C TYR A 5 -9.47 7.68 47.85
N ASN A 6 -9.65 7.48 49.14
CA ASN A 6 -9.97 8.55 50.05
C ASN A 6 -8.69 9.23 50.59
N ILE A 7 -8.55 10.51 50.34
CA ILE A 7 -7.52 11.35 50.91
C ILE A 7 -8.14 12.10 52.10
N THR A 8 -7.62 11.87 53.31
CA THR A 8 -8.09 12.54 54.52
C THR A 8 -6.97 13.48 55.05
N PHE A 9 -7.35 14.71 55.31
CA PHE A 9 -6.46 15.65 55.99
C PHE A 9 -6.83 15.68 57.45
N GLU A 10 -5.86 15.43 58.31
CA GLU A 10 -6.03 15.48 59.76
C GLU A 10 -5.15 16.59 60.35
N ASP A 11 -5.62 17.26 61.39
CA ASP A 11 -4.78 18.17 62.16
C ASP A 11 -3.83 17.40 63.11
N GLN A 12 -2.91 18.12 63.76
CA GLN A 12 -1.92 17.49 64.65
C GLN A 12 -2.53 16.83 65.92
N ILE A 13 -3.79 17.02 66.17
CA ILE A 13 -4.54 16.42 67.29
C ILE A 13 -5.56 15.37 66.88
N GLY A 14 -5.51 14.95 65.58
CA GLY A 14 -6.29 13.82 65.07
C GLY A 14 -7.72 14.17 64.63
N ASN A 15 -8.06 15.46 64.44
CA ASN A 15 -9.37 15.83 63.90
C ASN A 15 -9.26 15.83 62.37
N SER A 16 -10.19 15.09 61.72
CA SER A 16 -10.35 15.12 60.27
C SER A 16 -10.88 16.48 59.82
N ALA A 17 -10.04 17.24 59.09
CA ALA A 17 -10.38 18.57 58.61
C ALA A 17 -11.10 18.55 57.23
N ALA A 18 -10.77 17.58 56.36
CA ALA A 18 -11.40 17.42 55.05
C ALA A 18 -11.19 16.01 54.50
N GLN A 19 -12.12 15.56 53.71
CA GLN A 19 -12.02 14.32 52.97
C GLN A 19 -12.25 14.59 51.48
N LYS A 20 -11.40 13.97 50.61
CA LYS A 20 -11.50 14.08 49.14
C LYS A 20 -11.38 12.68 48.54
N VAL A 21 -12.17 12.37 47.56
CA VAL A 21 -12.03 11.15 46.77
C VAL A 21 -11.18 11.45 45.55
N LEU A 22 -10.15 10.64 45.34
CA LEU A 22 -9.37 10.58 44.12
C LEU A 22 -9.78 9.32 43.38
N THR A 23 -10.40 9.47 42.20
CA THR A 23 -10.75 8.36 41.32
C THR A 23 -9.64 8.15 40.31
N LEU A 24 -9.01 6.98 40.35
CA LEU A 24 -8.07 6.53 39.33
C LEU A 24 -8.81 5.63 38.33
N ARG A 25 -8.72 5.96 37.06
CA ARG A 25 -9.28 5.17 35.96
C ARG A 25 -8.17 4.43 35.23
N SER A 26 -8.51 3.30 34.60
CA SER A 26 -7.64 2.67 33.62
C SER A 26 -7.57 3.54 32.38
N PHE A 27 -6.39 3.72 31.85
CA PHE A 27 -6.16 4.23 30.51
C PHE A 27 -5.62 3.09 29.66
N THR A 28 -6.21 2.86 28.51
CA THR A 28 -5.73 1.92 27.49
C THR A 28 -5.42 2.72 26.24
N PHE A 29 -4.30 2.39 25.64
CA PHE A 29 -3.81 2.99 24.41
C PHE A 29 -3.13 1.88 23.61
N ASP A 30 -3.47 1.76 22.32
CA ASP A 30 -3.02 0.66 21.48
C ASP A 30 -2.80 1.16 20.05
N ALA A 31 -1.72 0.75 19.43
CA ALA A 31 -1.35 1.04 18.05
C ALA A 31 -1.08 -0.26 17.31
N GLN A 32 -1.77 -0.50 16.21
CA GLN A 32 -1.64 -1.70 15.42
C GLN A 32 -1.42 -1.34 13.94
N ALA A 33 -0.48 -2.03 13.27
CA ALA A 33 -0.39 -1.94 11.83
C ALA A 33 -1.67 -2.51 11.19
N ALA A 34 -2.24 -1.81 10.22
CA ALA A 34 -3.40 -2.29 9.48
C ALA A 34 -3.03 -3.52 8.65
N GLU A 35 -1.83 -3.51 8.06
CA GLU A 35 -1.22 -4.62 7.35
C GLU A 35 0.25 -4.76 7.76
N THR A 36 0.80 -5.98 7.72
CA THR A 36 2.20 -6.27 8.07
C THR A 36 3.08 -6.57 6.87
N ASP A 37 2.46 -6.77 5.71
CA ASP A 37 3.13 -6.99 4.43
C ASP A 37 2.49 -6.03 3.42
N VAL A 38 3.27 -5.14 2.85
CA VAL A 38 2.82 -4.08 1.93
C VAL A 38 3.67 -4.13 0.67
N ASP A 39 3.02 -4.07 -0.47
CA ASP A 39 3.66 -4.12 -1.77
C ASP A 39 4.09 -2.73 -2.22
N LEU A 40 5.38 -2.58 -2.57
CA LEU A 40 5.91 -1.43 -3.28
C LEU A 40 5.78 -1.71 -4.78
N LEU A 41 4.76 -1.13 -5.40
CA LEU A 41 4.52 -1.34 -6.83
C LEU A 41 5.52 -0.54 -7.68
N GLU A 42 6.09 -1.19 -8.68
CA GLU A 42 7.05 -0.57 -9.61
C GLU A 42 6.42 0.62 -10.38
N SER A 43 5.11 0.54 -10.67
CA SER A 43 4.34 1.60 -11.35
C SER A 43 4.18 2.87 -10.50
N ASP A 44 3.95 2.72 -9.19
CA ASP A 44 3.65 3.84 -8.29
C ASP A 44 4.91 4.43 -7.64
N GLY A 45 5.98 3.64 -7.53
CA GLY A 45 7.23 4.00 -6.85
C GLY A 45 7.04 4.35 -5.37
N SER A 46 5.87 4.00 -4.80
CA SER A 46 5.55 4.23 -3.40
C SER A 46 4.58 3.20 -2.85
N ALA A 47 4.67 2.95 -1.56
CA ALA A 47 3.75 2.12 -0.80
C ALA A 47 3.16 2.93 0.35
N THR A 48 1.99 2.54 0.86
CA THR A 48 1.36 3.17 2.01
C THR A 48 1.40 2.23 3.20
N VAL A 49 2.05 2.66 4.29
CA VAL A 49 2.03 1.98 5.58
C VAL A 49 1.03 2.67 6.51
N GLU A 50 0.17 1.89 7.16
CA GLU A 50 -0.97 2.40 7.92
C GLU A 50 -0.98 1.87 9.35
N VAL A 51 -1.36 2.74 10.30
CA VAL A 51 -1.55 2.39 11.71
C VAL A 51 -2.96 2.74 12.17
N ASP A 52 -3.61 1.78 12.81
CA ASP A 52 -4.83 1.97 13.55
C ASP A 52 -4.51 2.22 15.03
N VAL A 53 -5.01 3.33 15.54
CA VAL A 53 -4.79 3.75 16.94
C VAL A 53 -6.12 3.75 17.70
N SER A 54 -6.10 3.21 18.89
CA SER A 54 -7.26 3.25 19.79
C SER A 54 -6.90 3.69 21.21
N SER A 55 -7.76 4.50 21.80
CA SER A 55 -7.64 5.00 23.17
C SER A 55 -8.95 4.86 23.92
N SER A 56 -8.88 4.56 25.22
CA SER A 56 -10.08 4.56 26.08
C SER A 56 -10.68 5.96 26.31
N GLU A 57 -10.00 7.01 25.85
CA GLU A 57 -10.44 8.40 25.95
C GLU A 57 -10.47 9.06 24.57
N ALA A 58 -11.55 9.79 24.30
CA ALA A 58 -11.81 10.45 23.03
C ALA A 58 -10.99 11.74 22.83
N ALA A 59 -10.83 12.14 21.57
CA ALA A 59 -10.25 13.42 21.15
C ALA A 59 -8.87 13.70 21.79
N ARG A 60 -8.01 12.68 21.80
CA ARG A 60 -6.63 12.78 22.29
C ARG A 60 -5.72 13.25 21.18
N ASP A 61 -4.80 14.13 21.50
CA ASP A 61 -3.72 14.49 20.58
C ASP A 61 -2.61 13.45 20.71
N VAL A 62 -2.20 12.92 19.58
CA VAL A 62 -1.16 11.90 19.45
C VAL A 62 -0.06 12.38 18.51
N GLU A 63 1.18 12.03 18.82
CA GLU A 63 2.29 12.12 17.91
C GLU A 63 2.51 10.75 17.27
N VAL A 64 2.52 10.69 15.94
CA VAL A 64 2.71 9.47 15.16
C VAL A 64 4.04 9.60 14.43
N ARG A 65 4.95 8.66 14.65
CA ARG A 65 6.32 8.66 14.11
C ARG A 65 6.59 7.38 13.34
N LEU A 66 7.11 7.50 12.13
CA LEU A 66 7.54 6.39 11.29
C LEU A 66 9.05 6.20 11.40
N PHE A 67 9.48 4.96 11.60
CA PHE A 67 10.89 4.56 11.68
C PHE A 67 11.20 3.48 10.65
N ASP A 68 12.41 3.49 10.11
CA ASP A 68 12.96 2.41 9.28
C ASP A 68 13.57 1.27 10.13
N SER A 69 14.12 0.25 9.48
CA SER A 69 14.77 -0.90 10.12
C SER A 69 16.06 -0.54 10.89
N SER A 70 16.60 0.65 10.70
CA SER A 70 17.78 1.18 11.40
C SER A 70 17.43 1.99 12.65
N ASP A 71 16.13 2.10 12.98
CA ASP A 71 15.56 2.98 14.00
C ASP A 71 15.77 4.49 13.67
N ASP A 72 15.93 4.84 12.40
CA ASP A 72 15.97 6.23 11.97
C ASP A 72 14.53 6.74 11.70
N GLU A 73 14.19 7.91 12.26
CA GLU A 73 12.89 8.55 12.06
C GLU A 73 12.79 9.09 10.63
N ILE A 74 11.82 8.57 9.86
CA ILE A 74 11.58 8.94 8.46
C ILE A 74 10.59 10.09 8.35
N ASP A 75 9.50 10.03 9.14
CA ASP A 75 8.44 11.03 9.14
C ASP A 75 7.75 11.09 10.49
N ASN A 76 7.16 12.25 10.81
CA ASN A 76 6.34 12.43 12.00
C ASN A 76 5.23 13.44 11.80
N ARG A 77 4.14 13.27 12.53
CA ARG A 77 3.04 14.23 12.56
C ARG A 77 2.25 14.16 13.86
N THR A 78 1.60 15.27 14.18
CA THR A 78 0.66 15.33 15.30
C THR A 78 -0.76 15.30 14.75
N GLU A 79 -1.57 14.39 15.28
CA GLU A 79 -2.94 14.14 14.88
C GLU A 79 -3.86 14.10 16.11
N THR A 80 -5.17 14.17 15.89
CA THR A 80 -6.16 14.08 16.97
C THR A 80 -7.08 12.90 16.73
N LEU A 81 -7.21 12.00 17.72
CA LEU A 81 -8.16 10.90 17.67
C LEU A 81 -9.60 11.43 17.66
N ASP A 82 -10.48 10.68 17.06
CA ASP A 82 -11.89 11.05 16.91
C ASP A 82 -12.68 11.03 18.23
N GLY A 83 -14.00 11.30 18.13
CA GLY A 83 -14.91 11.30 19.29
C GLY A 83 -15.16 9.92 19.92
N SER A 84 -14.67 8.83 19.31
CA SER A 84 -14.67 7.47 19.87
C SER A 84 -13.31 7.07 20.45
N GLY A 85 -12.28 7.89 20.29
CA GLY A 85 -10.92 7.61 20.71
C GLY A 85 -10.15 6.78 19.69
N SER A 86 -10.53 6.82 18.42
CA SER A 86 -9.91 6.05 17.32
C SER A 86 -9.33 6.98 16.28
N GLY A 87 -8.34 6.50 15.54
CA GLY A 87 -7.76 7.16 14.37
C GLY A 87 -6.97 6.18 13.53
N THR A 88 -6.98 6.39 12.23
CA THR A 88 -6.16 5.67 11.25
C THR A 88 -5.24 6.67 10.58
N PHE A 89 -3.95 6.36 10.52
CA PHE A 89 -2.92 7.26 9.99
C PHE A 89 -2.03 6.52 9.02
N ASP A 90 -1.76 7.14 7.88
CA ASP A 90 -0.99 6.56 6.77
C ASP A 90 0.28 7.35 6.48
N PHE A 91 1.35 6.66 6.09
CA PHE A 91 2.60 7.22 5.62
C PHE A 91 2.94 6.64 4.25
N SER A 92 3.46 7.47 3.35
CA SER A 92 3.97 7.01 2.07
C SER A 92 5.46 6.74 2.16
N VAL A 93 5.89 5.56 1.75
CA VAL A 93 7.29 5.12 1.70
C VAL A 93 7.67 4.75 0.27
N THR A 94 8.94 4.91 -0.09
CA THR A 94 9.43 4.70 -1.45
C THR A 94 10.60 3.70 -1.53
N GLU A 95 10.93 3.07 -0.42
CA GLU A 95 12.04 2.13 -0.33
C GLU A 95 11.56 0.82 0.29
N GLU A 96 12.14 -0.29 -0.14
CA GLU A 96 11.99 -1.59 0.50
C GLU A 96 12.65 -1.56 1.86
N ASP A 97 11.90 -1.79 2.91
CA ASP A 97 12.42 -1.92 4.28
C ASP A 97 11.37 -2.50 5.23
N ASP A 98 11.76 -2.78 6.46
CA ASP A 98 10.87 -3.06 7.56
C ASP A 98 10.62 -1.76 8.35
N TYR A 99 9.37 -1.30 8.36
CA TYR A 99 8.98 -0.07 9.04
C TYR A 99 8.26 -0.37 10.35
N THR A 100 8.39 0.55 11.31
CA THR A 100 7.59 0.55 12.54
C THR A 100 6.99 1.92 12.77
N ILE A 101 5.79 1.97 13.37
CA ILE A 101 5.13 3.21 13.71
C ILE A 101 4.98 3.28 15.21
N GLU A 102 5.59 4.29 15.84
CA GLU A 102 5.41 4.61 17.25
C GLU A 102 4.38 5.71 17.40
N VAL A 103 3.44 5.52 18.32
CA VAL A 103 2.41 6.50 18.65
C VAL A 103 2.49 6.88 20.10
N GLU A 104 2.57 8.19 20.39
CA GLU A 104 2.58 8.76 21.74
C GLU A 104 1.33 9.56 22.01
N ASP A 105 0.61 9.25 23.08
CA ASP A 105 -0.44 10.13 23.63
C ASP A 105 0.19 11.34 24.31
N LEU A 106 0.03 12.53 23.73
CA LEU A 106 0.67 13.77 24.19
C LEU A 106 0.17 14.26 25.55
N ASN A 107 -0.96 13.77 26.04
CA ASN A 107 -1.49 14.15 27.34
C ASN A 107 -0.95 13.31 28.48
N THR A 108 -0.61 12.05 28.23
CA THR A 108 -0.14 11.10 29.27
C THR A 108 1.32 10.71 29.07
N GLY A 109 1.89 10.87 27.87
CA GLY A 109 3.21 10.37 27.50
C GLY A 109 3.25 8.83 27.41
N VAL A 110 2.10 8.18 27.24
CA VAL A 110 2.05 6.74 26.98
C VAL A 110 2.33 6.51 25.49
N THR A 111 3.28 5.61 25.22
CA THR A 111 3.65 5.21 23.87
C THR A 111 3.23 3.78 23.60
N ASP A 112 2.93 3.48 22.36
CA ASP A 112 2.80 2.14 21.82
C ASP A 112 3.41 2.08 20.42
N THR A 113 3.85 0.89 19.98
CA THR A 113 4.55 0.72 18.70
C THR A 113 3.97 -0.49 17.98
N THR A 114 3.76 -0.36 16.68
CA THR A 114 3.26 -1.45 15.82
C THR A 114 4.27 -2.60 15.75
N ASN A 115 3.80 -3.78 15.31
CA ASN A 115 4.71 -4.77 14.76
C ASN A 115 5.40 -4.19 13.51
N ALA A 116 6.53 -4.78 13.12
CA ALA A 116 7.17 -4.42 11.87
C ALA A 116 6.22 -4.61 10.67
N ILE A 117 6.23 -3.65 9.76
CA ILE A 117 5.52 -3.65 8.49
C ILE A 117 6.58 -3.85 7.41
N SER A 118 6.59 -5.01 6.78
CA SER A 118 7.54 -5.32 5.71
C SER A 118 7.03 -4.73 4.39
N VAL A 119 7.82 -3.84 3.82
CA VAL A 119 7.55 -3.26 2.49
C VAL A 119 8.54 -3.90 1.51
N GLY A 120 8.00 -4.64 0.55
CA GLY A 120 8.79 -5.36 -0.45
C GLY A 120 8.40 -4.99 -1.88
N GLU A 121 9.38 -4.94 -2.77
CA GLU A 121 9.15 -4.71 -4.20
C GLU A 121 8.45 -5.92 -4.82
N VAL A 122 7.36 -5.66 -5.52
CA VAL A 122 6.66 -6.70 -6.28
C VAL A 122 7.05 -6.58 -7.75
N THR A 123 7.68 -7.64 -8.26
CA THR A 123 8.05 -7.70 -9.67
C THR A 123 6.79 -7.81 -10.54
N GLY A 124 6.69 -6.94 -11.54
CA GLY A 124 5.64 -7.02 -12.55
C GLY A 124 5.70 -8.34 -13.32
N GLU A 125 4.56 -8.95 -13.55
CA GLU A 125 4.42 -10.16 -14.35
C GLU A 125 3.47 -9.90 -15.52
N ALA A 126 3.82 -10.45 -16.69
CA ALA A 126 2.96 -10.44 -17.86
C ALA A 126 2.79 -11.85 -18.41
N SER A 127 1.57 -12.20 -18.78
CA SER A 127 1.27 -13.50 -19.36
C SER A 127 0.20 -13.41 -20.44
N PHE A 128 0.13 -14.43 -21.29
CA PHE A 128 -0.96 -14.56 -22.25
C PHE A 128 -2.09 -15.41 -21.68
N THR A 129 -3.34 -15.00 -21.88
CA THR A 129 -4.52 -15.78 -21.45
C THR A 129 -4.60 -17.16 -22.08
N GLN A 130 -3.94 -17.36 -23.22
CA GLN A 130 -3.88 -18.63 -23.93
C GLN A 130 -2.47 -18.93 -24.42
N SER A 131 -2.07 -20.19 -24.36
CA SER A 131 -0.77 -20.65 -24.87
C SER A 131 -0.67 -20.71 -26.40
N VAL A 132 -1.78 -20.67 -27.11
CA VAL A 132 -1.86 -20.75 -28.58
C VAL A 132 -3.06 -19.95 -29.08
N TYR A 133 -2.81 -19.01 -29.96
CA TYR A 133 -3.81 -18.32 -30.73
C TYR A 133 -3.76 -18.77 -32.19
N ASN A 134 -4.90 -19.08 -32.80
CA ASN A 134 -4.96 -19.57 -34.18
C ASN A 134 -5.94 -18.73 -34.98
N ASP A 135 -5.46 -18.26 -36.14
CA ASP A 135 -6.29 -17.57 -37.10
C ASP A 135 -5.81 -17.83 -38.54
N GLN A 136 -6.54 -17.37 -39.56
CA GLN A 136 -6.14 -17.53 -40.93
C GLN A 136 -5.18 -16.42 -41.36
N ARG A 137 -4.21 -16.78 -42.17
CA ARG A 137 -3.29 -15.79 -42.72
C ARG A 137 -4.05 -14.73 -43.55
N GLY A 138 -3.90 -13.49 -43.11
CA GLY A 138 -4.51 -12.30 -43.71
C GLY A 138 -5.70 -11.77 -42.90
N ASP A 139 -6.02 -12.40 -41.80
CA ASP A 139 -7.02 -11.92 -40.85
C ASP A 139 -6.36 -11.05 -39.73
N VAL A 140 -7.19 -10.44 -38.91
CA VAL A 140 -6.76 -9.76 -37.68
C VAL A 140 -6.84 -10.78 -36.55
N ILE A 141 -5.70 -11.07 -35.94
CA ILE A 141 -5.65 -11.95 -34.77
C ILE A 141 -5.82 -11.13 -33.51
N GLU A 142 -6.62 -11.64 -32.58
CA GLU A 142 -6.77 -11.07 -31.25
C GLU A 142 -6.09 -11.96 -30.21
N PHE A 143 -5.39 -11.33 -29.28
CA PHE A 143 -4.83 -11.99 -28.11
C PHE A 143 -4.85 -11.04 -26.92
N THR A 144 -4.99 -11.60 -25.73
CA THR A 144 -5.03 -10.84 -24.48
C THR A 144 -3.78 -11.10 -23.68
N VAL A 145 -3.15 -10.03 -23.22
CA VAL A 145 -2.05 -10.00 -22.24
C VAL A 145 -2.68 -9.74 -20.88
N GLU A 146 -2.36 -10.56 -19.90
CA GLU A 146 -2.67 -10.33 -18.49
C GLU A 146 -1.45 -9.71 -17.83
N LEU A 147 -1.67 -8.62 -17.10
CA LEU A 147 -0.67 -7.88 -16.34
C LEU A 147 -0.95 -8.08 -14.85
N ALA A 148 0.09 -8.25 -14.06
CA ALA A 148 0.01 -8.30 -12.61
C ALA A 148 1.17 -7.49 -12.04
N ASN A 149 0.89 -6.61 -11.09
CA ASN A 149 1.85 -5.73 -10.44
C ASN A 149 2.64 -4.81 -11.41
N SER A 150 2.09 -4.54 -12.56
CA SER A 150 2.62 -3.62 -13.58
C SER A 150 1.50 -3.22 -14.51
N ASP A 151 1.47 -1.96 -14.92
CA ASP A 151 0.50 -1.45 -15.88
C ASP A 151 0.97 -1.60 -17.33
N THR A 152 2.24 -2.01 -17.54
CA THR A 152 2.83 -2.11 -18.86
C THR A 152 3.60 -3.41 -19.07
N ALA A 153 3.64 -3.89 -20.32
CA ALA A 153 4.53 -4.97 -20.73
C ALA A 153 5.01 -4.83 -22.19
N THR A 154 6.22 -5.28 -22.45
CA THR A 154 6.72 -5.38 -23.82
C THR A 154 6.30 -6.71 -24.43
N VAL A 155 5.65 -6.65 -25.58
CA VAL A 155 5.25 -7.82 -26.37
C VAL A 155 6.13 -7.92 -27.62
N SER A 156 6.78 -9.06 -27.81
CA SER A 156 7.58 -9.37 -29.00
C SER A 156 6.84 -10.40 -29.87
N VAL A 157 6.65 -10.08 -31.14
CA VAL A 157 6.07 -10.97 -32.14
C VAL A 157 7.10 -11.32 -33.19
N GLY A 158 7.40 -12.60 -33.39
CA GLY A 158 8.27 -13.06 -34.48
C GLY A 158 9.60 -13.65 -34.05
N GLU A 159 10.71 -13.11 -34.41
CA GLU A 159 12.01 -13.79 -34.64
C GLU A 159 12.73 -14.40 -33.44
N ASP A 160 12.37 -14.15 -32.19
CA ASP A 160 13.21 -14.60 -31.06
C ASP A 160 12.95 -16.05 -30.60
N ALA A 161 12.04 -16.74 -31.21
CA ALA A 161 11.79 -18.17 -30.94
C ALA A 161 12.78 -19.12 -31.61
N GLY A 162 13.94 -18.65 -32.09
CA GLY A 162 14.94 -19.46 -32.74
C GLY A 162 14.54 -19.93 -34.16
N GLN A 163 13.59 -19.27 -34.77
CA GLN A 163 13.13 -19.54 -36.14
C GLN A 163 13.56 -18.41 -37.06
N SER A 164 14.71 -18.56 -37.68
CA SER A 164 15.34 -17.57 -38.55
C SER A 164 14.64 -17.33 -39.91
N ASP A 165 13.47 -17.86 -40.13
CA ASP A 165 12.84 -17.87 -41.47
C ASP A 165 11.42 -17.24 -41.52
N ILE A 166 10.90 -16.62 -40.44
CA ILE A 166 9.54 -16.04 -40.47
C ILE A 166 9.50 -14.67 -41.13
N GLY A 167 10.61 -13.97 -41.18
CA GLY A 167 10.77 -12.72 -41.94
C GLY A 167 9.96 -11.54 -41.43
N TYR A 168 9.44 -11.65 -40.20
CA TYR A 168 8.69 -10.60 -39.52
C TYR A 168 9.01 -10.63 -38.01
N GLY A 169 9.39 -9.49 -37.50
CA GLY A 169 9.54 -9.23 -36.06
C GLY A 169 8.92 -7.87 -35.76
N ALA A 170 8.30 -7.73 -34.63
CA ALA A 170 7.81 -6.47 -34.10
C ALA A 170 7.82 -6.49 -32.58
N ASP A 171 8.22 -5.38 -31.99
CA ASP A 171 8.13 -5.13 -30.57
C ASP A 171 7.17 -3.96 -30.33
N PHE A 172 6.35 -4.04 -29.30
CA PHE A 172 5.47 -2.97 -28.88
C PHE A 172 5.19 -3.09 -27.36
N VAL A 173 4.78 -1.99 -26.75
CA VAL A 173 4.40 -1.95 -25.35
C VAL A 173 2.88 -1.92 -25.27
N VAL A 174 2.30 -2.77 -24.43
CA VAL A 174 0.91 -2.70 -24.01
C VAL A 174 0.85 -1.90 -22.71
N ASP A 175 -0.17 -1.06 -22.55
CA ASP A 175 -0.35 -0.13 -21.42
C ASP A 175 -1.81 -0.17 -20.99
N ASP A 176 -2.02 -0.47 -19.69
CA ASP A 176 -3.30 -0.64 -18.99
C ASP A 176 -3.49 0.45 -17.90
N SER A 177 -2.69 1.52 -17.97
CA SER A 177 -2.67 2.55 -16.91
C SER A 177 -3.95 3.37 -16.78
N ASP A 178 -4.82 3.37 -17.78
CA ASP A 178 -6.02 4.20 -17.79
C ASP A 178 -7.18 3.58 -17.01
N ASP A 179 -7.40 2.25 -17.06
CA ASP A 179 -8.47 1.57 -16.31
C ASP A 179 -7.97 0.55 -15.29
N GLY A 180 -6.72 0.04 -15.43
CA GLY A 180 -6.05 -0.81 -14.46
C GLY A 180 -6.76 -2.13 -14.19
N ASP A 181 -7.46 -2.70 -15.20
CA ASP A 181 -8.19 -3.97 -15.07
C ASP A 181 -7.26 -5.20 -15.14
N GLY A 182 -5.97 -4.98 -15.44
CA GLY A 182 -4.95 -6.00 -15.54
C GLY A 182 -4.98 -6.77 -16.86
N GLN A 183 -5.63 -6.27 -17.91
CA GLN A 183 -5.77 -6.98 -19.18
C GLN A 183 -5.77 -6.04 -20.38
N VAL A 184 -4.86 -6.26 -21.32
CA VAL A 184 -4.85 -5.58 -22.60
C VAL A 184 -5.14 -6.55 -23.73
N THR A 185 -6.23 -6.34 -24.48
CA THR A 185 -6.53 -7.14 -25.68
C THR A 185 -6.03 -6.44 -26.94
N VAL A 186 -5.12 -7.12 -27.62
CA VAL A 186 -4.38 -6.62 -28.79
C VAL A 186 -4.96 -7.20 -30.08
N GLN A 187 -5.16 -6.35 -31.08
CA GLN A 187 -5.47 -6.73 -32.47
C GLN A 187 -4.24 -6.55 -33.35
N LEU A 188 -3.74 -7.64 -33.93
CA LEU A 188 -2.63 -7.65 -34.87
C LEU A 188 -3.10 -8.02 -36.26
N ASN A 189 -2.85 -7.14 -37.24
CA ASN A 189 -3.23 -7.38 -38.64
C ASN A 189 -2.16 -8.22 -39.37
N THR A 190 -2.43 -9.51 -39.54
CA THR A 190 -1.50 -10.44 -40.20
C THR A 190 -1.38 -10.25 -41.71
N ARG A 191 -2.28 -9.44 -42.34
CA ARG A 191 -2.21 -9.10 -43.77
C ARG A 191 -1.21 -7.97 -44.03
N ASN A 192 -1.08 -7.05 -43.07
CA ASN A 192 -0.17 -5.91 -43.18
C ASN A 192 0.64 -5.78 -41.89
N PRO A 193 1.57 -6.69 -41.66
CA PRO A 193 2.28 -6.78 -40.40
C PRO A 193 3.19 -5.58 -40.08
N GLY A 194 3.41 -4.67 -41.03
CA GLY A 194 4.11 -3.42 -40.80
C GLY A 194 3.25 -2.27 -40.25
N THR A 195 1.99 -2.53 -39.88
CA THR A 195 1.14 -1.56 -39.19
C THR A 195 1.16 -1.83 -37.70
N SER A 196 1.16 -0.75 -36.89
CA SER A 196 1.03 -0.86 -35.45
C SER A 196 -0.18 -1.70 -35.06
N PRO A 197 -0.05 -2.62 -34.11
CA PRO A 197 -1.20 -3.22 -33.46
C PRO A 197 -2.11 -2.15 -32.84
N THR A 198 -3.34 -2.53 -32.51
CA THR A 198 -4.29 -1.64 -31.83
C THR A 198 -4.88 -2.36 -30.62
N ALA A 199 -5.11 -1.64 -29.54
CA ALA A 199 -5.90 -2.15 -28.43
C ALA A 199 -7.38 -2.26 -28.83
N VAL A 200 -8.12 -3.18 -28.20
CA VAL A 200 -9.55 -3.37 -28.42
C VAL A 200 -10.36 -2.39 -27.59
N SER A 201 -9.92 -2.14 -26.35
CA SER A 201 -10.49 -1.13 -25.46
C SER A 201 -10.00 0.27 -25.85
N ASP A 202 -10.84 1.28 -25.65
CA ASP A 202 -10.44 2.69 -25.79
C ASP A 202 -9.65 3.19 -24.55
N ASP A 203 -9.65 2.39 -23.48
CA ASP A 203 -8.95 2.67 -22.21
C ASP A 203 -7.56 2.00 -22.16
N ASP A 204 -7.20 1.18 -23.15
CA ASP A 204 -5.89 0.55 -23.30
C ASP A 204 -5.08 1.21 -24.41
N ASP A 205 -3.77 1.29 -24.24
CA ASP A 205 -2.86 1.85 -25.23
C ASP A 205 -1.82 0.83 -25.75
N ILE A 206 -1.40 1.05 -26.99
CA ILE A 206 -0.25 0.36 -27.59
C ILE A 206 0.75 1.40 -28.07
N THR A 207 1.94 1.34 -27.51
CA THR A 207 3.00 2.31 -27.74
C THR A 207 4.28 1.63 -28.25
N ASP A 208 5.25 2.42 -28.66
CA ASP A 208 6.62 1.98 -29.01
C ASP A 208 6.71 0.86 -30.05
N PHE A 209 5.84 0.87 -31.06
CA PHE A 209 5.89 -0.10 -32.15
C PHE A 209 7.13 0.08 -33.03
N ASN A 210 7.97 -1.00 -33.12
CA ASN A 210 9.19 -1.11 -33.91
C ASN A 210 9.21 -2.35 -34.80
#